data_68efdef762ad1ab1d3734812846e03e0
#
_entry.id   68efdef762ad1ab1d3734812846e03e0
#
_cell.length_a   1.000
_cell.length_b   1.000
_cell.length_c   1.000
_cell.angle_alpha   90.00
_cell.angle_beta   90.00
_cell.angle_gamma   90.00
#
_symmetry.space_group_name_H-M   'P 1'
#
loop_
_entity.id
_entity.type
_entity.pdbx_description
1 polymer ?
#
loop_
_entity_poly.entity_id
_entity_poly.type
_entity_poly.pdbx_seq_one_letter_code
_entity_poly.pdbx_strand_id
1 'polypeptide(L)'
;PRMMRTTLHSSSSLRTRWRKTSNAIMLALTGLAVLIAIVPLFWILAQVFLAGVSALNLDFFTQLPTPAGVPGGGIANALVGSIITVGLGLLIALPIGLLTGFYTATHSNRPLGLAVRFGTDVVAGVPSIVMGLFVYALIVLPQHHFSAWSGGVALAFIMLPIIIRTTEEMIRLVPSSMREGSLALGAPEWKTSLRVVLPAAWNGVLTGVMLAAARAAGEAAPMLFTAFGNPFMSTDISQPIVTLPQTVFVYAISPYPDWQAKAWASALVLIFLVLFLNVTARLIVAW
;
A
#
# COMPACT_ATOMS: atom_id res chain seq x y z
N PRO A 1 62.79 34.57 26.32
CA PRO A 1 61.35 34.50 25.98
C PRO A 1 60.80 33.15 26.41
N ARG A 2 60.05 33.15 27.56
CA ARG A 2 59.43 31.96 28.12
C ARG A 2 58.13 31.69 27.34
N MET A 3 58.07 30.56 26.65
CA MET A 3 56.87 30.03 26.06
C MET A 3 55.81 29.75 27.14
N MET A 4 54.71 30.45 27.01
CA MET A 4 53.50 30.25 27.82
C MET A 4 52.79 29.02 27.22
N ARG A 5 53.01 27.81 27.79
CA ARG A 5 52.23 26.61 27.50
C ARG A 5 50.88 26.76 28.23
N THR A 6 49.90 27.18 27.47
CA THR A 6 48.50 27.19 27.90
C THR A 6 48.01 25.77 28.12
N THR A 7 47.72 25.42 29.36
CA THR A 7 47.04 24.17 29.80
C THR A 7 45.57 24.21 29.41
N LEU A 8 45.26 23.77 28.19
CA LEU A 8 43.90 23.51 27.72
C LEU A 8 43.57 22.03 27.80
N HIS A 9 43.69 21.40 28.94
CA HIS A 9 43.34 19.99 29.09
C HIS A 9 42.79 19.66 30.47
N SER A 10 41.46 19.86 30.71
CA SER A 10 40.75 19.05 31.69
C SER A 10 39.22 19.06 31.56
N SER A 11 38.59 20.07 30.95
CA SER A 11 37.13 20.13 30.85
C SER A 11 36.56 19.34 29.65
N SER A 12 37.40 18.98 28.67
CA SER A 12 37.00 18.22 27.48
C SER A 12 36.75 16.72 27.74
N SER A 13 37.40 16.13 28.76
CA SER A 13 37.36 14.70 29.03
C SER A 13 36.02 14.22 29.61
N LEU A 14 35.47 14.96 30.58
CA LEU A 14 34.17 14.59 31.20
C LEU A 14 33.00 14.77 30.23
N ARG A 15 32.97 15.89 29.50
CA ARG A 15 31.95 16.16 28.50
C ARG A 15 32.03 15.15 27.32
N THR A 16 33.25 14.78 26.94
CA THR A 16 33.47 13.78 25.90
C THR A 16 33.06 12.36 26.35
N ARG A 17 33.36 12.00 27.61
CA ARG A 17 32.90 10.73 28.22
C ARG A 17 31.38 10.69 28.30
N TRP A 18 30.75 11.74 28.82
CA TRP A 18 29.27 11.86 28.87
C TRP A 18 28.64 11.68 27.49
N ARG A 19 29.17 12.36 26.46
CA ARG A 19 28.67 12.22 25.07
C ARG A 19 28.85 10.82 24.52
N LYS A 20 29.98 10.16 24.80
CA LYS A 20 30.20 8.75 24.39
C LYS A 20 29.25 7.79 25.09
N THR A 21 29.03 7.95 26.39
CA THR A 21 28.10 7.13 27.16
C THR A 21 26.66 7.35 26.71
N SER A 22 26.25 8.61 26.56
CA SER A 22 24.92 8.95 26.05
C SER A 22 24.70 8.38 24.64
N ASN A 23 25.70 8.48 23.75
CA ASN A 23 25.61 7.91 22.42
C ASN A 23 25.52 6.37 22.44
N ALA A 24 26.29 5.71 23.32
CA ALA A 24 26.21 4.25 23.47
C ALA A 24 24.84 3.79 24.01
N ILE A 25 24.28 4.54 24.98
CA ILE A 25 22.94 4.28 25.52
C ILE A 25 21.89 4.47 24.40
N MET A 26 21.96 5.59 23.66
CA MET A 26 21.03 5.84 22.55
C MET A 26 21.11 4.77 21.46
N LEU A 27 22.34 4.34 21.11
CA LEU A 27 22.55 3.27 20.15
C LEU A 27 21.97 1.93 20.64
N ALA A 28 22.17 1.60 21.93
CA ALA A 28 21.60 0.41 22.54
C ALA A 28 20.07 0.45 22.57
N LEU A 29 19.48 1.60 22.95
CA LEU A 29 18.03 1.81 22.94
C LEU A 29 17.45 1.71 21.52
N THR A 30 18.12 2.30 20.53
CA THR A 30 17.72 2.19 19.12
C THR A 30 17.81 0.74 18.66
N GLY A 31 18.89 0.02 18.97
CA GLY A 31 19.04 -1.41 18.67
C GLY A 31 17.95 -2.26 19.32
N LEU A 32 17.63 -1.98 20.59
CA LEU A 32 16.54 -2.66 21.29
C LEU A 32 15.18 -2.36 20.65
N ALA A 33 14.89 -1.12 20.30
CA ALA A 33 13.65 -0.76 19.60
C ALA A 33 13.52 -1.46 18.25
N VAL A 34 14.61 -1.56 17.48
CA VAL A 34 14.66 -2.31 16.23
C VAL A 34 14.37 -3.80 16.48
N LEU A 35 14.97 -4.42 17.49
CA LEU A 35 14.71 -5.82 17.85
C LEU A 35 13.25 -6.04 18.24
N ILE A 36 12.68 -5.17 19.07
CA ILE A 36 11.27 -5.24 19.50
C ILE A 36 10.33 -5.16 18.28
N ALA A 37 10.69 -4.40 17.24
CA ALA A 37 9.88 -4.29 16.02
C ALA A 37 10.07 -5.51 15.09
N ILE A 38 11.30 -5.99 14.95
CA ILE A 38 11.65 -7.04 13.98
C ILE A 38 11.27 -8.44 14.49
N VAL A 39 11.46 -8.76 15.77
CA VAL A 39 11.19 -10.09 16.31
C VAL A 39 9.74 -10.53 16.12
N PRO A 40 8.71 -9.72 16.48
CA PRO A 40 7.32 -10.09 16.20
C PRO A 40 7.01 -10.26 14.71
N LEU A 41 7.62 -9.43 13.85
CA LEU A 41 7.43 -9.54 12.40
C LEU A 41 7.92 -10.91 11.88
N PHE A 42 9.16 -11.29 12.22
CA PHE A 42 9.69 -12.58 11.82
C PHE A 42 8.92 -13.76 12.45
N TRP A 43 8.46 -13.59 13.68
CA TRP A 43 7.63 -14.60 14.35
C TRP A 43 6.32 -14.83 13.59
N ILE A 44 5.61 -13.75 13.23
CA ILE A 44 4.35 -13.85 12.47
C ILE A 44 4.61 -14.47 11.10
N LEU A 45 5.65 -14.03 10.37
CA LEU A 45 5.99 -14.59 9.07
C LEU A 45 6.31 -16.09 9.15
N ALA A 46 7.09 -16.51 10.16
CA ALA A 46 7.40 -17.91 10.40
C ALA A 46 6.13 -18.71 10.72
N GLN A 47 5.25 -18.19 11.57
CA GLN A 47 3.99 -18.83 11.93
C GLN A 47 3.08 -19.00 10.70
N VAL A 48 2.91 -17.93 9.89
CA VAL A 48 2.12 -17.98 8.65
C VAL A 48 2.70 -19.01 7.68
N PHE A 49 4.03 -19.06 7.56
CA PHE A 49 4.69 -20.01 6.67
C PHE A 49 4.49 -21.45 7.15
N LEU A 50 4.81 -21.75 8.41
CA LEU A 50 4.72 -23.11 8.97
C LEU A 50 3.27 -23.63 8.99
N ALA A 51 2.31 -22.81 9.37
CA ALA A 51 0.90 -23.19 9.41
C ALA A 51 0.25 -23.20 8.01
N GLY A 52 0.66 -22.27 7.12
CA GLY A 52 0.05 -22.14 5.80
C GLY A 52 0.51 -23.17 4.78
N VAL A 53 1.79 -23.59 4.81
CA VAL A 53 2.35 -24.51 3.81
C VAL A 53 1.62 -25.86 3.80
N SER A 54 1.17 -26.35 4.96
CA SER A 54 0.51 -27.65 5.08
C SER A 54 -0.81 -27.76 4.32
N ALA A 55 -1.52 -26.64 4.10
CA ALA A 55 -2.80 -26.61 3.40
C ALA A 55 -2.65 -26.21 1.90
N LEU A 56 -1.44 -25.92 1.43
CA LEU A 56 -1.19 -25.59 0.03
C LEU A 56 -1.15 -26.87 -0.81
N ASN A 57 -2.08 -26.97 -1.75
CA ASN A 57 -2.10 -27.98 -2.79
C ASN A 57 -2.72 -27.39 -4.06
N LEU A 58 -2.75 -28.12 -5.16
CA LEU A 58 -3.32 -27.61 -6.42
C LEU A 58 -4.81 -27.31 -6.30
N ASP A 59 -5.56 -28.15 -5.58
CA ASP A 59 -6.98 -27.98 -5.34
C ASP A 59 -7.29 -26.66 -4.60
N PHE A 60 -6.42 -26.28 -3.65
CA PHE A 60 -6.53 -25.01 -2.93
C PHE A 60 -6.58 -23.78 -3.87
N PHE A 61 -5.84 -23.81 -4.98
CA PHE A 61 -5.82 -22.70 -5.94
C PHE A 61 -6.91 -22.77 -6.99
N THR A 62 -7.42 -23.97 -7.29
CA THR A 62 -8.30 -24.20 -8.45
C THR A 62 -9.74 -24.47 -8.09
N GLN A 63 -10.02 -24.94 -6.86
CA GLN A 63 -11.37 -25.25 -6.42
C GLN A 63 -12.05 -24.06 -5.75
N LEU A 64 -13.38 -24.13 -5.74
CA LEU A 64 -14.23 -23.22 -4.98
C LEU A 64 -14.26 -23.63 -3.49
N PRO A 65 -14.62 -22.71 -2.58
CA PRO A 65 -14.76 -23.03 -1.17
C PRO A 65 -15.87 -24.07 -0.94
N THR A 66 -15.58 -25.02 -0.04
CA THR A 66 -16.59 -25.97 0.45
C THR A 66 -17.34 -25.39 1.65
N PRO A 67 -18.59 -25.83 1.90
CA PRO A 67 -19.32 -25.48 3.12
C PRO A 67 -18.52 -25.82 4.38
N ALA A 68 -18.81 -25.10 5.46
CA ALA A 68 -18.16 -25.31 6.74
C ALA A 68 -18.33 -26.77 7.24
N GLY A 69 -17.21 -27.38 7.70
CA GLY A 69 -17.18 -28.77 8.15
C GLY A 69 -17.10 -29.81 7.02
N VAL A 70 -17.06 -29.40 5.76
CA VAL A 70 -16.81 -30.29 4.62
C VAL A 70 -15.34 -30.17 4.21
N PRO A 71 -14.57 -31.26 4.23
CA PRO A 71 -13.15 -31.22 3.83
C PRO A 71 -12.97 -30.93 2.35
N GLY A 72 -11.81 -30.40 1.98
CA GLY A 72 -11.49 -30.02 0.60
C GLY A 72 -11.91 -28.58 0.25
N GLY A 73 -11.97 -28.27 -1.06
CA GLY A 73 -12.22 -26.93 -1.58
C GLY A 73 -11.03 -25.97 -1.46
N GLY A 74 -11.13 -24.83 -2.14
CA GLY A 74 -10.03 -23.88 -2.30
C GLY A 74 -10.48 -22.42 -2.18
N ILE A 75 -9.68 -21.54 -2.79
CA ILE A 75 -9.84 -20.09 -2.76
C ILE A 75 -9.85 -19.45 -4.16
N ALA A 76 -10.13 -20.22 -5.21
CA ALA A 76 -10.07 -19.74 -6.59
C ALA A 76 -10.91 -18.47 -6.80
N ASN A 77 -12.12 -18.41 -6.25
CA ASN A 77 -12.98 -17.24 -6.31
C ASN A 77 -12.38 -16.01 -5.62
N ALA A 78 -11.68 -16.20 -4.49
CA ALA A 78 -11.05 -15.10 -3.75
C ALA A 78 -9.81 -14.55 -4.47
N LEU A 79 -9.06 -15.39 -5.18
CA LEU A 79 -7.95 -14.97 -6.04
C LEU A 79 -8.45 -14.09 -7.18
N VAL A 80 -9.44 -14.58 -7.92
CA VAL A 80 -10.05 -13.84 -9.02
C VAL A 80 -10.69 -12.54 -8.52
N GLY A 81 -11.41 -12.60 -7.40
CA GLY A 81 -12.04 -11.43 -6.81
C GLY A 81 -11.05 -10.36 -6.35
N SER A 82 -9.91 -10.76 -5.79
CA SER A 82 -8.84 -9.81 -5.43
C SER A 82 -8.27 -9.11 -6.67
N ILE A 83 -8.03 -9.84 -7.76
CA ILE A 83 -7.52 -9.26 -9.01
C ILE A 83 -8.54 -8.27 -9.59
N ILE A 84 -9.82 -8.65 -9.63
CA ILE A 84 -10.89 -7.78 -10.16
C ILE A 84 -11.02 -6.51 -9.32
N THR A 85 -11.14 -6.61 -8.00
CA THR A 85 -11.38 -5.46 -7.14
C THR A 85 -10.18 -4.51 -7.07
N VAL A 86 -8.95 -5.04 -6.99
CA VAL A 86 -7.73 -4.23 -7.04
C VAL A 86 -7.57 -3.59 -8.42
N GLY A 87 -7.85 -4.33 -9.50
CA GLY A 87 -7.83 -3.82 -10.86
C GLY A 87 -8.83 -2.67 -11.08
N LEU A 88 -10.06 -2.81 -10.61
CA LEU A 88 -11.07 -1.73 -10.63
C LEU A 88 -10.63 -0.52 -9.81
N GLY A 89 -10.09 -0.76 -8.61
CA GLY A 89 -9.55 0.30 -7.77
C GLY A 89 -8.44 1.08 -8.45
N LEU A 90 -7.51 0.38 -9.10
CA LEU A 90 -6.43 1.00 -9.87
C LEU A 90 -6.94 1.75 -11.09
N LEU A 91 -7.89 1.19 -11.82
CA LEU A 91 -8.48 1.81 -13.02
C LEU A 91 -9.10 3.17 -12.69
N ILE A 92 -9.67 3.32 -11.51
CA ILE A 92 -10.25 4.56 -11.01
C ILE A 92 -9.18 5.48 -10.41
N ALA A 93 -8.34 4.94 -9.51
CA ALA A 93 -7.40 5.75 -8.73
C ALA A 93 -6.23 6.27 -9.55
N LEU A 94 -5.77 5.51 -10.57
CA LEU A 94 -4.61 5.85 -11.35
C LEU A 94 -4.79 7.16 -12.14
N PRO A 95 -5.80 7.32 -13.01
CA PRO A 95 -5.96 8.56 -13.76
C PRO A 95 -6.24 9.76 -12.86
N ILE A 96 -7.09 9.62 -11.84
CA ILE A 96 -7.42 10.69 -10.91
C ILE A 96 -6.18 11.07 -10.08
N GLY A 97 -5.47 10.08 -9.55
CA GLY A 97 -4.29 10.28 -8.72
C GLY A 97 -3.12 10.91 -9.47
N LEU A 98 -2.86 10.46 -10.70
CA LEU A 98 -1.81 11.05 -11.54
C LEU A 98 -2.10 12.51 -11.92
N LEU A 99 -3.31 12.79 -12.39
CA LEU A 99 -3.70 14.15 -12.78
C LEU A 99 -3.68 15.10 -11.58
N THR A 100 -4.21 14.64 -10.45
CA THR A 100 -4.25 15.42 -9.21
C THR A 100 -2.83 15.66 -8.67
N GLY A 101 -2.00 14.62 -8.59
CA GLY A 101 -0.62 14.73 -8.13
C GLY A 101 0.24 15.62 -9.04
N PHE A 102 0.02 15.52 -10.36
CA PHE A 102 0.66 16.42 -11.32
C PHE A 102 0.22 17.89 -11.10
N TYR A 103 -1.07 18.12 -10.92
CA TYR A 103 -1.61 19.46 -10.65
C TYR A 103 -1.02 20.05 -9.36
N THR A 104 -1.00 19.29 -8.26
CA THR A 104 -0.46 19.75 -6.98
C THR A 104 1.05 20.00 -7.01
N ALA A 105 1.79 19.24 -7.81
CA ALA A 105 3.23 19.45 -8.02
C ALA A 105 3.52 20.79 -8.72
N THR A 106 2.73 21.11 -9.75
CA THR A 106 2.95 22.28 -10.60
C THR A 106 2.31 23.57 -10.07
N HIS A 107 1.24 23.46 -9.28
CA HIS A 107 0.47 24.58 -8.74
C HIS A 107 0.45 24.60 -7.21
N SER A 108 1.59 24.33 -6.59
CA SER A 108 1.72 24.13 -5.15
C SER A 108 1.26 25.31 -4.28
N ASN A 109 1.44 26.52 -4.75
CA ASN A 109 1.13 27.76 -4.00
C ASN A 109 -0.25 28.34 -4.33
N ARG A 110 -1.03 27.69 -5.21
CA ARG A 110 -2.38 28.15 -5.52
C ARG A 110 -3.39 27.64 -4.49
N PRO A 111 -4.44 28.40 -4.17
CA PRO A 111 -5.45 28.01 -3.17
C PRO A 111 -6.06 26.62 -3.43
N LEU A 112 -6.35 26.31 -4.70
CA LEU A 112 -6.86 24.99 -5.08
C LEU A 112 -5.83 23.87 -4.83
N GLY A 113 -4.55 24.10 -5.12
CA GLY A 113 -3.49 23.12 -4.84
C GLY A 113 -3.36 22.84 -3.34
N LEU A 114 -3.46 23.87 -2.49
CA LEU A 114 -3.47 23.72 -1.04
C LEU A 114 -4.71 22.98 -0.55
N ALA A 115 -5.90 23.30 -1.07
CA ALA A 115 -7.14 22.63 -0.72
C ALA A 115 -7.11 21.13 -1.09
N VAL A 116 -6.60 20.80 -2.28
CA VAL A 116 -6.47 19.41 -2.74
C VAL A 116 -5.49 18.62 -1.86
N ARG A 117 -4.34 19.21 -1.48
CA ARG A 117 -3.41 18.56 -0.54
C ARG A 117 -4.05 18.32 0.81
N PHE A 118 -4.72 19.33 1.36
CA PHE A 118 -5.43 19.17 2.63
C PHE A 118 -6.48 18.05 2.54
N GLY A 119 -7.28 18.02 1.48
CA GLY A 119 -8.25 16.95 1.25
C GLY A 119 -7.60 15.58 1.13
N THR A 120 -6.46 15.48 0.43
CA THR A 120 -5.66 14.25 0.31
C THR A 120 -5.16 13.77 1.69
N ASP A 121 -4.69 14.68 2.53
CA ASP A 121 -4.22 14.36 3.89
C ASP A 121 -5.36 13.92 4.80
N VAL A 122 -6.53 14.57 4.69
CA VAL A 122 -7.73 14.14 5.42
C VAL A 122 -8.12 12.72 5.02
N VAL A 123 -8.21 12.43 3.71
CA VAL A 123 -8.55 11.08 3.22
C VAL A 123 -7.52 10.03 3.65
N ALA A 124 -6.22 10.38 3.63
CA ALA A 124 -5.15 9.50 4.11
C ALA A 124 -5.26 9.16 5.60
N GLY A 125 -5.82 10.07 6.40
CA GLY A 125 -6.02 9.88 7.84
C GLY A 125 -7.28 9.10 8.22
N VAL A 126 -8.21 8.88 7.28
CA VAL A 126 -9.45 8.15 7.56
C VAL A 126 -9.17 6.64 7.71
N PRO A 127 -9.66 5.98 8.78
CA PRO A 127 -9.58 4.52 8.89
C PRO A 127 -10.25 3.82 7.71
N SER A 128 -9.63 2.76 7.18
CA SER A 128 -10.12 2.04 5.97
C SER A 128 -11.55 1.50 6.14
N ILE A 129 -11.92 1.09 7.34
CA ILE A 129 -13.29 0.64 7.65
C ILE A 129 -14.32 1.75 7.45
N VAL A 130 -13.97 2.99 7.82
CA VAL A 130 -14.86 4.17 7.62
C VAL A 130 -15.01 4.49 6.14
N MET A 131 -13.94 4.31 5.34
CA MET A 131 -14.04 4.39 3.88
C MET A 131 -14.98 3.34 3.30
N GLY A 132 -14.94 2.10 3.82
CA GLY A 132 -15.90 1.06 3.45
C GLY A 132 -17.35 1.47 3.74
N LEU A 133 -17.61 2.00 4.94
CA LEU A 133 -18.94 2.49 5.33
C LEU A 133 -19.39 3.69 4.49
N PHE A 134 -18.47 4.60 4.16
CA PHE A 134 -18.75 5.73 3.28
C PHE A 134 -19.21 5.26 1.89
N VAL A 135 -18.46 4.33 1.29
CA VAL A 135 -18.81 3.77 -0.04
C VAL A 135 -20.07 2.91 0.04
N TYR A 136 -20.30 2.21 1.16
CA TYR A 136 -21.55 1.51 1.42
C TYR A 136 -22.74 2.48 1.33
N ALA A 137 -22.69 3.59 2.05
CA ALA A 137 -23.75 4.60 2.04
C ALA A 137 -23.93 5.27 0.67
N LEU A 138 -22.83 5.49 -0.06
CA LEU A 138 -22.84 6.20 -1.33
C LEU A 138 -23.26 5.32 -2.52
N ILE A 139 -22.89 4.04 -2.51
CA ILE A 139 -23.04 3.15 -3.66
C ILE A 139 -23.96 1.96 -3.32
N VAL A 140 -23.65 1.20 -2.26
CA VAL A 140 -24.36 -0.06 -1.97
C VAL A 140 -25.82 0.19 -1.59
N LEU A 141 -26.08 1.19 -0.74
CA LEU A 141 -27.46 1.52 -0.35
C LEU A 141 -28.33 1.94 -1.55
N PRO A 142 -27.89 2.86 -2.45
CA PRO A 142 -28.68 3.22 -3.63
C PRO A 142 -28.85 2.08 -4.64
N GLN A 143 -27.84 1.17 -4.75
CA GLN A 143 -27.92 0.00 -5.63
C GLN A 143 -28.80 -1.11 -5.05
N HIS A 144 -29.04 -1.12 -3.72
CA HIS A 144 -29.69 -2.19 -2.98
C HIS A 144 -28.98 -3.56 -3.05
N HIS A 145 -27.70 -3.61 -3.46
CA HIS A 145 -26.89 -4.82 -3.48
C HIS A 145 -25.41 -4.53 -3.36
N PHE A 146 -24.63 -5.50 -2.87
CA PHE A 146 -23.18 -5.50 -2.85
C PHE A 146 -22.62 -5.81 -4.23
N SER A 147 -21.42 -5.30 -4.56
CA SER A 147 -20.81 -5.52 -5.87
C SER A 147 -19.29 -5.41 -5.84
N ALA A 148 -18.63 -6.06 -6.81
CA ALA A 148 -17.20 -5.86 -7.04
C ALA A 148 -16.88 -4.41 -7.39
N TRP A 149 -17.79 -3.72 -8.07
CA TRP A 149 -17.68 -2.29 -8.39
C TRP A 149 -17.56 -1.44 -7.13
N SER A 150 -18.48 -1.60 -6.16
CA SER A 150 -18.42 -0.85 -4.91
C SER A 150 -17.16 -1.17 -4.12
N GLY A 151 -16.70 -2.43 -4.14
CA GLY A 151 -15.41 -2.82 -3.57
C GLY A 151 -14.23 -2.11 -4.24
N GLY A 152 -14.22 -2.07 -5.58
CA GLY A 152 -13.20 -1.36 -6.36
C GLY A 152 -13.15 0.13 -6.05
N VAL A 153 -14.31 0.79 -5.93
CA VAL A 153 -14.39 2.21 -5.53
C VAL A 153 -13.84 2.42 -4.12
N ALA A 154 -14.15 1.54 -3.17
CA ALA A 154 -13.61 1.63 -1.80
C ALA A 154 -12.06 1.51 -1.80
N LEU A 155 -11.51 0.58 -2.57
CA LEU A 155 -10.06 0.46 -2.74
C LEU A 155 -9.46 1.67 -3.45
N ALA A 156 -10.16 2.26 -4.42
CA ALA A 156 -9.70 3.48 -5.10
C ALA A 156 -9.50 4.63 -4.10
N PHE A 157 -10.43 4.85 -3.17
CA PHE A 157 -10.28 5.87 -2.12
C PHE A 157 -9.04 5.66 -1.25
N ILE A 158 -8.66 4.40 -0.99
CA ILE A 158 -7.45 4.07 -0.23
C ILE A 158 -6.18 4.29 -1.06
N MET A 159 -6.23 4.00 -2.36
CA MET A 159 -5.10 4.17 -3.27
C MET A 159 -4.83 5.63 -3.61
N LEU A 160 -5.88 6.46 -3.76
CA LEU A 160 -5.81 7.84 -4.22
C LEU A 160 -4.77 8.69 -3.44
N PRO A 161 -4.78 8.75 -2.10
CA PRO A 161 -3.82 9.58 -1.38
C PRO A 161 -2.37 9.17 -1.64
N ILE A 162 -2.10 7.87 -1.76
CA ILE A 162 -0.75 7.35 -2.00
C ILE A 162 -0.30 7.75 -3.41
N ILE A 163 -1.14 7.55 -4.43
CA ILE A 163 -0.81 7.87 -5.82
C ILE A 163 -0.63 9.39 -5.98
N ILE A 164 -1.51 10.20 -5.40
CA ILE A 164 -1.42 11.67 -5.46
C ILE A 164 -0.09 12.14 -4.85
N ARG A 165 0.22 11.71 -3.63
CA ARG A 165 1.42 12.13 -2.90
C ARG A 165 2.70 11.69 -3.59
N THR A 166 2.81 10.43 -3.97
CA THR A 166 4.01 9.93 -4.65
C THR A 166 4.19 10.59 -6.01
N THR A 167 3.12 10.82 -6.76
CA THR A 167 3.18 11.55 -8.04
C THR A 167 3.65 12.98 -7.83
N GLU A 168 3.09 13.70 -6.86
CA GLU A 168 3.51 15.05 -6.52
C GLU A 168 4.99 15.13 -6.14
N GLU A 169 5.44 14.23 -5.25
CA GLU A 169 6.83 14.18 -4.77
C GLU A 169 7.81 13.86 -5.91
N MET A 170 7.50 12.86 -6.73
CA MET A 170 8.37 12.45 -7.83
C MET A 170 8.50 13.53 -8.90
N ILE A 171 7.41 14.23 -9.23
CA ILE A 171 7.44 15.35 -10.19
C ILE A 171 8.27 16.52 -9.64
N ARG A 172 8.21 16.78 -8.34
CA ARG A 172 9.02 17.84 -7.70
C ARG A 172 10.50 17.53 -7.65
N LEU A 173 10.89 16.26 -7.66
CA LEU A 173 12.28 15.84 -7.71
C LEU A 173 12.91 16.02 -9.09
N VAL A 174 12.14 16.23 -10.15
CA VAL A 174 12.69 16.51 -11.49
C VAL A 174 13.38 17.88 -11.48
N PRO A 175 14.67 17.95 -11.88
CA PRO A 175 15.42 19.21 -11.89
C PRO A 175 14.73 20.29 -12.74
N SER A 176 14.67 21.53 -12.22
CA SER A 176 14.07 22.67 -12.94
C SER A 176 14.77 22.94 -14.29
N SER A 177 16.08 22.68 -14.37
CA SER A 177 16.87 22.82 -15.58
C SER A 177 16.33 22.00 -16.77
N MET A 178 15.76 20.82 -16.53
CA MET A 178 15.14 20.02 -17.60
C MET A 178 13.88 20.69 -18.15
N ARG A 179 13.07 21.28 -17.25
CA ARG A 179 11.86 22.00 -17.61
C ARG A 179 12.21 23.31 -18.36
N GLU A 180 13.12 24.08 -17.80
CA GLU A 180 13.59 25.36 -18.37
C GLU A 180 14.24 25.15 -19.75
N GLY A 181 15.08 24.10 -19.90
CA GLY A 181 15.69 23.74 -21.17
C GLY A 181 14.67 23.41 -22.27
N SER A 182 13.60 22.69 -21.94
CA SER A 182 12.51 22.38 -22.87
C SER A 182 11.74 23.64 -23.28
N LEU A 183 11.45 24.52 -22.31
CA LEU A 183 10.76 25.80 -22.57
C LEU A 183 11.65 26.75 -23.42
N ALA A 184 12.95 26.81 -23.19
CA ALA A 184 13.90 27.60 -23.96
C ALA A 184 13.98 27.15 -25.43
N LEU A 185 13.72 25.87 -25.72
CA LEU A 185 13.59 25.33 -27.08
C LEU A 185 12.23 25.61 -27.72
N GLY A 186 11.37 26.41 -27.09
CA GLY A 186 10.05 26.80 -27.61
C GLY A 186 8.94 25.79 -27.39
N ALA A 187 9.15 24.72 -26.59
CA ALA A 187 8.09 23.78 -26.29
C ALA A 187 7.04 24.43 -25.35
N PRO A 188 5.73 24.27 -25.61
CA PRO A 188 4.70 24.75 -24.69
C PRO A 188 4.70 23.96 -23.38
N GLU A 189 4.20 24.56 -22.29
CA GLU A 189 4.23 23.95 -20.94
C GLU A 189 3.63 22.55 -20.86
N TRP A 190 2.50 22.31 -21.52
CA TRP A 190 1.84 21.01 -21.53
C TRP A 190 2.72 19.92 -22.18
N LYS A 191 3.45 20.26 -23.27
CA LYS A 191 4.35 19.34 -23.96
C LYS A 191 5.57 19.04 -23.13
N THR A 192 6.16 20.07 -22.50
CA THR A 192 7.25 19.92 -21.53
C THR A 192 6.82 19.00 -20.38
N SER A 193 5.63 19.20 -19.84
CA SER A 193 5.08 18.38 -18.76
C SER A 193 4.93 16.91 -19.13
N LEU A 194 4.33 16.62 -20.30
CA LEU A 194 4.05 15.24 -20.72
C LEU A 194 5.24 14.51 -21.33
N ARG A 195 6.16 15.23 -21.99
CA ARG A 195 7.27 14.61 -22.72
C ARG A 195 8.64 14.70 -22.02
N VAL A 196 8.78 15.57 -21.02
CA VAL A 196 10.04 15.75 -20.29
C VAL A 196 9.85 15.42 -18.82
N VAL A 197 8.94 16.11 -18.14
CA VAL A 197 8.79 16.00 -16.68
C VAL A 197 8.19 14.65 -16.27
N LEU A 198 7.07 14.27 -16.87
CA LEU A 198 6.40 13.01 -16.51
C LEU A 198 7.25 11.76 -16.81
N PRO A 199 7.90 11.63 -17.97
CA PRO A 199 8.81 10.51 -18.21
C PRO A 199 10.02 10.49 -17.26
N ALA A 200 10.58 11.66 -16.91
CA ALA A 200 11.67 11.73 -15.94
C ALA A 200 11.24 11.29 -14.52
N ALA A 201 9.99 11.53 -14.13
CA ALA A 201 9.42 11.10 -12.85
C ALA A 201 8.85 9.68 -12.88
N TRP A 202 8.72 9.05 -14.04
CA TRP A 202 7.87 7.87 -14.26
C TRP A 202 8.23 6.69 -13.36
N ASN A 203 9.50 6.39 -13.18
CA ASN A 203 9.94 5.27 -12.35
C ASN A 203 9.49 5.42 -10.89
N GLY A 204 9.62 6.63 -10.33
CA GLY A 204 9.13 6.90 -8.98
C GLY A 204 7.60 6.86 -8.86
N VAL A 205 6.91 7.43 -9.84
CA VAL A 205 5.44 7.38 -9.92
C VAL A 205 4.94 5.94 -9.99
N LEU A 206 5.51 5.12 -10.86
CA LEU A 206 5.15 3.71 -10.99
C LEU A 206 5.36 2.95 -9.69
N THR A 207 6.48 3.20 -8.98
CA THR A 207 6.73 2.62 -7.66
C THR A 207 5.62 2.99 -6.67
N GLY A 208 5.17 4.25 -6.66
CA GLY A 208 4.06 4.70 -5.82
C GLY A 208 2.73 4.03 -6.15
N VAL A 209 2.44 3.87 -7.43
CA VAL A 209 1.23 3.16 -7.91
C VAL A 209 1.24 1.70 -7.46
N MET A 210 2.37 1.01 -7.60
CA MET A 210 2.50 -0.39 -7.18
C MET A 210 2.41 -0.54 -5.65
N LEU A 211 2.97 0.41 -4.90
CA LEU A 211 2.82 0.45 -3.44
C LEU A 211 1.34 0.65 -3.03
N ALA A 212 0.61 1.53 -3.72
CA ALA A 212 -0.81 1.74 -3.49
C ALA A 212 -1.62 0.47 -3.77
N ALA A 213 -1.33 -0.21 -4.89
CA ALA A 213 -1.95 -1.48 -5.24
C ALA A 213 -1.66 -2.60 -4.22
N ALA A 214 -0.40 -2.73 -3.83
CA ALA A 214 0.03 -3.72 -2.83
C ALA A 214 -0.65 -3.50 -1.47
N ARG A 215 -0.78 -2.26 -1.04
CA ARG A 215 -1.53 -1.90 0.17
C ARG A 215 -3.00 -2.27 0.04
N ALA A 216 -3.66 -1.83 -1.01
CA ALA A 216 -5.09 -2.09 -1.24
C ALA A 216 -5.39 -3.59 -1.39
N ALA A 217 -4.48 -4.37 -1.97
CA ALA A 217 -4.62 -5.83 -2.08
C ALA A 217 -4.68 -6.54 -0.71
N GLY A 218 -4.18 -5.90 0.35
CA GLY A 218 -4.25 -6.43 1.72
C GLY A 218 -5.45 -5.95 2.55
N GLU A 219 -6.31 -5.09 2.02
CA GLU A 219 -7.41 -4.50 2.78
C GLU A 219 -8.64 -5.42 2.85
N ALA A 220 -9.00 -5.85 4.06
CA ALA A 220 -10.19 -6.67 4.31
C ALA A 220 -11.40 -5.83 4.73
N ALA A 221 -11.21 -4.85 5.62
CA ALA A 221 -12.28 -4.13 6.28
C ALA A 221 -13.27 -3.42 5.33
N PRO A 222 -12.84 -2.65 4.32
CA PRO A 222 -13.77 -2.02 3.39
C PRO A 222 -14.54 -3.03 2.54
N MET A 223 -13.94 -4.19 2.23
CA MET A 223 -14.57 -5.22 1.42
C MET A 223 -15.77 -5.87 2.12
N LEU A 224 -15.76 -5.97 3.45
CA LEU A 224 -16.88 -6.50 4.23
C LEU A 224 -18.17 -5.68 4.08
N PHE A 225 -18.04 -4.38 3.81
CA PHE A 225 -19.17 -3.46 3.66
C PHE A 225 -19.54 -3.15 2.20
N THR A 226 -18.72 -3.52 1.23
CA THR A 226 -18.91 -3.12 -0.17
C THR A 226 -19.05 -4.30 -1.13
N ALA A 227 -18.16 -5.28 -1.05
CA ALA A 227 -18.19 -6.49 -1.88
C ALA A 227 -18.90 -7.68 -1.21
N PHE A 228 -18.92 -7.73 0.11
CA PHE A 228 -19.59 -8.65 1.03
C PHE A 228 -19.18 -10.13 0.96
N GLY A 229 -18.68 -10.61 -0.18
CA GLY A 229 -18.28 -12.01 -0.38
C GLY A 229 -19.30 -12.84 -1.16
N ASN A 230 -18.76 -13.77 -1.94
CA ASN A 230 -19.53 -14.71 -2.75
C ASN A 230 -18.77 -16.06 -2.80
N PRO A 231 -19.38 -17.17 -2.34
CA PRO A 231 -18.74 -18.48 -2.37
C PRO A 231 -18.59 -19.04 -3.78
N PHE A 232 -19.35 -18.52 -4.74
CA PHE A 232 -19.29 -18.95 -6.13
C PHE A 232 -18.28 -18.13 -6.95
N MET A 233 -17.80 -18.71 -8.05
CA MET A 233 -16.99 -17.98 -9.02
C MET A 233 -17.85 -16.92 -9.69
N SER A 234 -17.42 -15.67 -9.64
CA SER A 234 -18.05 -14.57 -10.36
C SER A 234 -16.98 -13.65 -10.94
N THR A 235 -17.17 -13.26 -12.18
CA THR A 235 -16.39 -12.21 -12.86
C THR A 235 -17.26 -11.00 -13.19
N ASP A 236 -18.53 -11.04 -12.84
CA ASP A 236 -19.47 -9.94 -13.02
C ASP A 236 -19.20 -8.87 -11.94
N ILE A 237 -18.82 -7.68 -12.41
CA ILE A 237 -18.49 -6.55 -11.54
C ILE A 237 -19.71 -5.99 -10.79
N SER A 238 -20.91 -6.29 -11.26
CA SER A 238 -22.17 -5.89 -10.61
C SER A 238 -22.60 -6.81 -9.47
N GLN A 239 -21.98 -7.99 -9.35
CA GLN A 239 -22.31 -8.99 -8.35
C GLN A 239 -21.36 -8.93 -7.14
N PRO A 240 -21.80 -9.45 -5.97
CA PRO A 240 -20.94 -9.65 -4.82
C PRO A 240 -19.73 -10.52 -5.18
N ILE A 241 -18.57 -10.20 -4.61
CA ILE A 241 -17.32 -10.93 -4.84
C ILE A 241 -16.55 -11.05 -3.53
N VAL A 242 -15.80 -12.13 -3.38
CA VAL A 242 -14.93 -12.33 -2.21
C VAL A 242 -13.48 -12.01 -2.60
N THR A 243 -12.70 -11.49 -1.64
CA THR A 243 -11.27 -11.21 -1.82
C THR A 243 -10.42 -12.04 -0.86
N LEU A 244 -9.13 -12.19 -1.17
CA LEU A 244 -8.18 -12.93 -0.31
C LEU A 244 -8.14 -12.41 1.12
N PRO A 245 -7.98 -11.09 1.39
CA PRO A 245 -7.98 -10.58 2.76
C PRO A 245 -9.28 -10.87 3.50
N GLN A 246 -10.41 -10.81 2.81
CA GLN A 246 -11.72 -11.12 3.36
C GLN A 246 -11.83 -12.62 3.71
N THR A 247 -11.33 -13.51 2.84
CA THR A 247 -11.27 -14.96 3.10
C THR A 247 -10.39 -15.26 4.31
N VAL A 248 -9.20 -14.64 4.41
CA VAL A 248 -8.34 -14.76 5.58
C VAL A 248 -9.09 -14.38 6.85
N PHE A 249 -9.77 -13.23 6.86
CA PHE A 249 -10.51 -12.76 8.02
C PHE A 249 -11.65 -13.71 8.42
N VAL A 250 -12.52 -14.06 7.48
CA VAL A 250 -13.70 -14.92 7.75
C VAL A 250 -13.27 -16.32 8.19
N TYR A 251 -12.25 -16.89 7.58
CA TYR A 251 -11.79 -18.23 7.90
C TYR A 251 -11.00 -18.29 9.22
N ALA A 252 -10.25 -17.23 9.54
CA ALA A 252 -9.48 -17.17 10.78
C ALA A 252 -10.36 -17.14 12.05
N ILE A 253 -11.53 -16.49 11.98
CA ILE A 253 -12.48 -16.43 13.10
C ILE A 253 -13.47 -17.60 13.14
N SER A 254 -13.39 -18.51 12.16
CA SER A 254 -14.26 -19.69 12.09
C SER A 254 -13.91 -20.71 13.18
N PRO A 255 -14.88 -21.42 13.74
CA PRO A 255 -14.63 -22.52 14.70
C PRO A 255 -14.12 -23.80 14.04
N TYR A 256 -14.05 -23.89 12.70
CA TYR A 256 -13.68 -25.09 11.96
C TYR A 256 -12.17 -25.13 11.68
N PRO A 257 -11.44 -26.18 12.13
CA PRO A 257 -9.98 -26.27 11.97
C PRO A 257 -9.51 -26.26 10.52
N ASP A 258 -10.26 -26.86 9.59
CA ASP A 258 -9.97 -26.88 8.16
C ASP A 258 -10.05 -25.47 7.54
N TRP A 259 -11.02 -24.65 7.95
CA TRP A 259 -11.09 -23.25 7.54
C TRP A 259 -9.96 -22.43 8.13
N GLN A 260 -9.59 -22.65 9.39
CA GLN A 260 -8.44 -21.98 10.00
C GLN A 260 -7.13 -22.33 9.28
N ALA A 261 -6.93 -23.60 8.89
CA ALA A 261 -5.78 -24.00 8.08
C ALA A 261 -5.75 -23.28 6.71
N LYS A 262 -6.91 -23.17 6.05
CA LYS A 262 -7.04 -22.40 4.81
C LYS A 262 -6.83 -20.90 5.02
N ALA A 263 -7.19 -20.33 6.19
CA ALA A 263 -6.88 -18.94 6.51
C ALA A 263 -5.35 -18.71 6.53
N TRP A 264 -4.59 -19.58 7.17
CA TRP A 264 -3.12 -19.50 7.17
C TRP A 264 -2.54 -19.63 5.75
N ALA A 265 -3.03 -20.58 4.96
CA ALA A 265 -2.61 -20.73 3.57
C ALA A 265 -2.97 -19.51 2.72
N SER A 266 -4.18 -18.96 2.88
CA SER A 266 -4.61 -17.74 2.18
C SER A 266 -3.77 -16.52 2.58
N ALA A 267 -3.42 -16.38 3.86
CA ALA A 267 -2.53 -15.33 4.34
C ALA A 267 -1.12 -15.48 3.72
N LEU A 268 -0.60 -16.70 3.61
CA LEU A 268 0.68 -16.97 2.97
C LEU A 268 0.66 -16.59 1.49
N VAL A 269 -0.40 -16.97 0.76
CA VAL A 269 -0.60 -16.58 -0.65
C VAL A 269 -0.70 -15.06 -0.81
N LEU A 270 -1.42 -14.38 0.09
CA LEU A 270 -1.53 -12.92 0.09
C LEU A 270 -0.16 -12.25 0.29
N ILE A 271 0.66 -12.74 1.22
CA ILE A 271 2.02 -12.23 1.45
C ILE A 271 2.87 -12.41 0.18
N PHE A 272 2.84 -13.59 -0.45
CA PHE A 272 3.55 -13.83 -1.70
C PHE A 272 3.05 -12.94 -2.85
N LEU A 273 1.75 -12.73 -2.97
CA LEU A 273 1.17 -11.86 -3.99
C LEU A 273 1.63 -10.40 -3.81
N VAL A 274 1.57 -9.88 -2.58
CA VAL A 274 2.01 -8.53 -2.26
C VAL A 274 3.53 -8.40 -2.47
N LEU A 275 4.32 -9.40 -2.05
CA LEU A 275 5.76 -9.42 -2.28
C LEU A 275 6.09 -9.46 -3.77
N PHE A 276 5.40 -10.29 -4.54
CA PHE A 276 5.56 -10.38 -6.00
C PHE A 276 5.27 -9.05 -6.67
N LEU A 277 4.17 -8.37 -6.31
CA LEU A 277 3.86 -7.04 -6.82
C LEU A 277 4.97 -6.03 -6.50
N ASN A 278 5.47 -6.01 -5.27
CA ASN A 278 6.53 -5.10 -4.85
C ASN A 278 7.87 -5.37 -5.55
N VAL A 279 8.24 -6.64 -5.69
CA VAL A 279 9.49 -7.04 -6.39
C VAL A 279 9.38 -6.70 -7.87
N THR A 280 8.25 -7.02 -8.51
CA THR A 280 8.01 -6.70 -9.92
C THR A 280 8.11 -5.20 -10.16
N ALA A 281 7.51 -4.37 -9.30
CA ALA A 281 7.62 -2.93 -9.36
C ALA A 281 9.09 -2.45 -9.36
N ARG A 282 9.88 -2.98 -8.43
CA ARG A 282 11.31 -2.62 -8.30
C ARG A 282 12.13 -3.07 -9.50
N LEU A 283 11.84 -4.23 -10.07
CA LEU A 283 12.54 -4.72 -11.25
C LEU A 283 12.23 -3.86 -12.49
N ILE A 284 10.96 -3.46 -12.69
CA ILE A 284 10.57 -2.58 -13.80
C ILE A 284 11.27 -1.22 -13.70
N VAL A 285 11.43 -0.70 -12.48
CA VAL A 285 12.11 0.60 -12.24
C VAL A 285 13.62 0.51 -12.39
N ALA A 286 14.21 -0.66 -12.17
CA ALA A 286 15.65 -0.87 -12.27
C ALA A 286 16.17 -1.00 -13.72
N TRP A 287 15.26 -1.21 -14.68
CA TRP A 287 15.53 -1.23 -16.13
C TRP A 287 15.20 0.12 -16.78
#